data_6418c8c9cc02a546ac3d2d983200118e
#
_entry.id   6418c8c9cc02a546ac3d2d983200118e
#
_cell.length_a   1.000
_cell.length_b   1.000
_cell.length_c   1.000
_cell.angle_alpha   90.00
_cell.angle_beta   90.00
_cell.angle_gamma   90.00
#
_symmetry.space_group_name_H-M   'P 1'
#
loop_
_entity.id
_entity.type
_entity.pdbx_description
1 polymer ?
#
loop_
_entity_poly.entity_id
_entity_poly.type
_entity_poly.pdbx_seq_one_letter_code
_entity_poly.pdbx_strand_id
1 'polypeptide(L)'
;MSDINIVLLEPEIPQNTGNISRTCAATGVTLHLIEPFGFEISDRTLKRAGLDYWKFLDVKYYKNIDEFFASNEGVFWFFTTKAEKKYSDVCYDGKVYLIFGKETKGLPEDLLRANRDHCVRIPMLDEIRSLNLSNAAAIAVYEALRQRDFEGFKTEGDLFK
;
A
#
# COMPACT_ATOMS: atom_id res chain seq x y z
N MET A 1 -11.84 -8.99 8.85
CA MET A 1 -10.78 -7.97 8.71
C MET A 1 -9.55 -8.60 8.09
N SER A 2 -9.00 -7.96 7.11
CA SER A 2 -7.72 -8.41 6.52
C SER A 2 -6.56 -8.06 7.46
N ASP A 3 -5.62 -9.00 7.61
CA ASP A 3 -4.36 -8.73 8.31
C ASP A 3 -3.31 -8.03 7.40
N ILE A 4 -3.68 -7.75 6.16
CA ILE A 4 -2.86 -6.99 5.22
C ILE A 4 -3.32 -5.53 5.24
N ASN A 5 -2.37 -4.62 5.37
CA ASN A 5 -2.62 -3.19 5.47
C ASN A 5 -1.74 -2.45 4.46
N ILE A 6 -2.30 -1.51 3.73
CA ILE A 6 -1.54 -0.54 2.93
C ILE A 6 -1.39 0.75 3.72
N VAL A 7 -0.19 1.31 3.73
CA VAL A 7 0.11 2.58 4.40
C VAL A 7 0.70 3.55 3.39
N LEU A 8 0.08 4.70 3.23
CA LEU A 8 0.57 5.78 2.38
C LEU A 8 1.06 6.93 3.26
N LEU A 9 2.37 7.17 3.21
CA LEU A 9 2.99 8.27 3.93
C LEU A 9 3.02 9.52 3.05
N GLU A 10 2.22 10.51 3.44
CA GLU A 10 2.14 11.82 2.77
C GLU A 10 1.84 11.71 1.25
N PRO A 11 0.77 11.00 0.84
CA PRO A 11 0.44 10.87 -0.58
C PRO A 11 0.13 12.22 -1.20
N GLU A 12 0.59 12.44 -2.44
CA GLU A 12 0.52 13.73 -3.13
C GLU A 12 -0.49 13.77 -4.27
N ILE A 13 -0.73 12.63 -4.93
CA ILE A 13 -1.55 12.54 -6.13
C ILE A 13 -2.87 11.84 -5.83
N PRO A 14 -4.02 12.54 -5.91
CA PRO A 14 -5.31 11.97 -5.53
C PRO A 14 -5.72 10.76 -6.38
N GLN A 15 -5.36 10.72 -7.66
CA GLN A 15 -5.64 9.59 -8.55
C GLN A 15 -4.98 8.29 -8.07
N ASN A 16 -3.75 8.36 -7.53
CA ASN A 16 -3.06 7.20 -6.96
C ASN A 16 -3.78 6.68 -5.73
N THR A 17 -4.16 7.57 -4.81
CA THR A 17 -4.94 7.20 -3.62
C THR A 17 -6.29 6.60 -4.02
N GLY A 18 -6.94 7.15 -5.04
CA GLY A 18 -8.18 6.63 -5.60
C GLY A 18 -8.04 5.21 -6.15
N ASN A 19 -7.02 4.96 -6.97
CA ASN A 19 -6.75 3.64 -7.52
C ASN A 19 -6.39 2.62 -6.42
N ILE A 20 -5.62 3.03 -5.43
CA ILE A 20 -5.27 2.18 -4.29
C ILE A 20 -6.53 1.84 -3.47
N SER A 21 -7.42 2.80 -3.27
CA SER A 21 -8.67 2.56 -2.55
C SER A 21 -9.54 1.50 -3.24
N ARG A 22 -9.56 1.49 -4.57
CA ARG A 22 -10.25 0.44 -5.34
C ARG A 22 -9.62 -0.93 -5.13
N THR A 23 -8.30 -1.01 -5.11
CA THR A 23 -7.58 -2.25 -4.76
C THR A 23 -7.93 -2.72 -3.36
N CYS A 24 -7.97 -1.80 -2.39
CA CYS A 24 -8.38 -2.11 -1.01
C CYS A 24 -9.81 -2.62 -0.94
N ALA A 25 -10.75 -1.99 -1.66
CA ALA A 25 -12.14 -2.45 -1.72
C ALA A 25 -12.27 -3.85 -2.33
N ALA A 26 -11.49 -4.14 -3.38
CA ALA A 26 -11.49 -5.44 -4.05
C ALA A 26 -10.88 -6.56 -3.22
N THR A 27 -10.01 -6.23 -2.28
CA THR A 27 -9.20 -7.20 -1.51
C THR A 27 -9.52 -7.24 -0.01
N GLY A 28 -10.34 -6.32 0.48
CA GLY A 28 -10.62 -6.19 1.92
C GLY A 28 -9.44 -5.68 2.75
N VAL A 29 -8.40 -5.16 2.13
CA VAL A 29 -7.22 -4.61 2.77
C VAL A 29 -7.55 -3.26 3.40
N THR A 30 -7.06 -3.02 4.62
CA THR A 30 -7.20 -1.73 5.30
C THR A 30 -6.24 -0.69 4.73
N LEU A 31 -6.75 0.52 4.49
CA LEU A 31 -5.97 1.65 4.00
C LEU A 31 -5.64 2.62 5.13
N HIS A 32 -4.37 2.88 5.34
CA HIS A 32 -3.86 3.85 6.31
C HIS A 32 -3.27 5.05 5.57
N LEU A 33 -3.74 6.24 5.90
CA LEU A 33 -3.30 7.49 5.29
C LEU A 33 -2.64 8.39 6.36
N ILE A 34 -1.39 8.76 6.12
CA ILE A 34 -0.61 9.59 7.04
C ILE A 34 -0.42 10.98 6.44
N GLU A 35 -0.90 12.00 7.17
CA GLU A 35 -0.76 13.41 6.80
C GLU A 35 0.71 13.90 6.88
N PRO A 36 1.06 14.98 6.17
CA PRO A 36 0.20 15.81 5.34
C PRO A 36 -0.08 15.22 3.97
N PHE A 37 -1.24 15.57 3.39
CA PHE A 37 -1.60 15.17 2.02
C PHE A 37 -1.31 16.30 1.04
N GLY A 38 -0.86 15.98 -0.16
CA GLY A 38 -0.72 16.94 -1.26
C GLY A 38 -2.06 17.37 -1.88
N PHE A 39 -3.19 16.91 -1.32
CA PHE A 39 -4.55 17.20 -1.79
C PHE A 39 -5.53 17.17 -0.61
N GLU A 40 -6.74 17.72 -0.81
CA GLU A 40 -7.80 17.59 0.17
C GLU A 40 -8.52 16.25 0.02
N ILE A 41 -8.65 15.54 1.14
CA ILE A 41 -9.53 14.37 1.22
C ILE A 41 -10.95 14.89 1.37
N SER A 42 -11.55 15.27 0.25
CA SER A 42 -12.96 15.59 0.17
C SER A 42 -13.67 14.53 -0.66
N ASP A 43 -14.93 14.30 -0.39
CA ASP A 43 -15.79 13.43 -1.20
C ASP A 43 -15.72 13.76 -2.68
N ARG A 44 -15.53 15.04 -3.02
CA ARG A 44 -15.49 15.52 -4.40
C ARG A 44 -14.19 15.12 -5.11
N THR A 45 -13.04 15.26 -4.47
CA THR A 45 -11.73 14.89 -5.03
C THR A 45 -11.64 13.38 -5.19
N LEU A 46 -12.11 12.67 -4.20
CA LEU A 46 -12.14 11.21 -4.17
C LEU A 46 -13.16 10.63 -5.16
N LYS A 47 -14.34 11.21 -5.31
CA LYS A 47 -15.34 10.82 -6.31
C LYS A 47 -14.85 10.98 -7.74
N ARG A 48 -14.06 12.03 -8.05
CA ARG A 48 -13.44 12.22 -9.37
C ARG A 48 -12.39 11.16 -9.68
N ALA A 49 -11.76 10.56 -8.65
CA ALA A 49 -10.81 9.48 -8.80
C ALA A 49 -11.46 8.08 -8.91
N GLY A 50 -12.80 8.01 -9.02
CA GLY A 50 -13.53 6.76 -9.19
C GLY A 50 -13.95 6.08 -7.88
N LEU A 51 -14.29 6.84 -6.85
CA LEU A 51 -14.48 6.34 -5.48
C LEU A 51 -15.91 6.01 -5.09
N ASP A 52 -16.67 5.38 -5.95
CA ASP A 52 -17.90 4.69 -5.54
C ASP A 52 -17.63 3.58 -4.51
N TYR A 53 -16.37 3.20 -4.35
CA TYR A 53 -15.89 2.14 -3.45
C TYR A 53 -15.56 2.62 -2.03
N TRP A 54 -15.46 3.93 -1.78
CA TRP A 54 -15.01 4.47 -0.49
C TRP A 54 -15.84 3.98 0.70
N LYS A 55 -17.13 3.84 0.51
CA LYS A 55 -18.06 3.31 1.52
C LYS A 55 -17.79 1.86 1.94
N PHE A 56 -17.03 1.12 1.12
CA PHE A 56 -16.64 -0.28 1.39
C PHE A 56 -15.24 -0.40 1.99
N LEU A 57 -14.58 0.73 2.24
CA LEU A 57 -13.21 0.76 2.73
C LEU A 57 -13.16 0.90 4.24
N ASP A 58 -12.21 0.20 4.85
CA ASP A 58 -11.71 0.54 6.16
C ASP A 58 -10.51 1.49 5.98
N VAL A 59 -10.73 2.78 6.25
CA VAL A 59 -9.71 3.83 6.11
C VAL A 59 -9.38 4.42 7.46
N LYS A 60 -8.09 4.49 7.77
CA LYS A 60 -7.58 5.08 9.01
C LYS A 60 -6.66 6.25 8.69
N TYR A 61 -6.76 7.31 9.49
CA TYR A 61 -6.03 8.56 9.31
C TYR A 61 -5.10 8.83 10.48
N TYR A 62 -3.92 9.37 10.19
CA TYR A 62 -2.91 9.71 11.19
C TYR A 62 -2.32 11.08 10.88
N LYS A 63 -2.04 11.87 11.91
CA LYS A 63 -1.44 13.22 11.78
C LYS A 63 0.03 13.16 11.34
N ASN A 64 0.73 12.10 11.73
CA ASN A 64 2.12 11.87 11.39
C ASN A 64 2.48 10.38 11.55
N ILE A 65 3.69 10.03 11.14
CA ILE A 65 4.16 8.64 11.18
C ILE A 65 4.34 8.11 12.61
N ASP A 66 4.67 8.98 13.56
CA ASP A 66 4.83 8.57 14.96
C ASP A 66 3.50 8.12 15.56
N GLU A 67 2.42 8.84 15.27
CA GLU A 67 1.06 8.43 15.65
C GLU A 67 0.68 7.09 15.03
N PHE A 68 1.04 6.88 13.77
CA PHE A 68 0.80 5.60 13.10
C PHE A 68 1.51 4.44 13.81
N PHE A 69 2.80 4.56 14.09
CA PHE A 69 3.56 3.50 14.78
C PHE A 69 3.09 3.29 16.22
N ALA A 70 2.70 4.35 16.92
CA ALA A 70 2.17 4.24 18.28
C ALA A 70 0.82 3.49 18.34
N SER A 71 0.05 3.52 17.26
CA SER A 71 -1.31 2.98 17.19
C SER A 71 -1.39 1.59 16.56
N ASN A 72 -0.31 1.07 16.02
CA ASN A 72 -0.33 -0.17 15.24
C ASN A 72 0.81 -1.11 15.61
N GLU A 73 0.48 -2.40 15.68
CA GLU A 73 1.45 -3.47 15.93
C GLU A 73 1.38 -4.50 14.80
N GLY A 74 2.53 -5.02 14.41
CA GLY A 74 2.66 -6.00 13.35
C GLY A 74 4.03 -5.92 12.67
N VAL A 75 4.15 -6.51 11.50
CA VAL A 75 5.37 -6.47 10.70
C VAL A 75 5.24 -5.36 9.66
N PHE A 76 6.20 -4.45 9.66
CA PHE A 76 6.23 -3.30 8.76
C PHE A 76 7.23 -3.54 7.63
N TRP A 77 6.75 -3.56 6.38
CA TRP A 77 7.56 -3.67 5.18
C TRP A 77 7.59 -2.33 4.44
N PHE A 78 8.79 -1.79 4.25
CA PHE A 78 9.02 -0.48 3.62
C PHE A 78 9.37 -0.68 2.16
N PHE A 79 8.47 -0.28 1.27
CA PHE A 79 8.66 -0.40 -0.18
C PHE A 79 9.45 0.79 -0.72
N THR A 80 10.62 0.50 -1.25
CA THR A 80 11.54 1.52 -1.77
C THR A 80 12.42 0.95 -2.86
N THR A 81 12.71 1.75 -3.89
CA THR A 81 13.65 1.38 -4.94
C THR A 81 15.11 1.28 -4.46
N LYS A 82 15.37 1.73 -3.23
CA LYS A 82 16.70 1.71 -2.59
C LYS A 82 16.99 0.43 -1.81
N ALA A 83 16.03 -0.47 -1.70
CA ALA A 83 16.18 -1.70 -0.95
C ALA A 83 17.08 -2.73 -1.68
N GLU A 84 17.71 -3.59 -0.88
CA GLU A 84 18.57 -4.67 -1.36
C GLU A 84 17.80 -5.97 -1.60
N LYS A 85 16.68 -6.17 -0.88
CA LYS A 85 15.84 -7.37 -0.96
C LYS A 85 14.70 -7.19 -1.94
N LYS A 86 14.37 -8.24 -2.68
CA LYS A 86 13.14 -8.28 -3.48
C LYS A 86 11.93 -8.45 -2.57
N TYR A 87 10.84 -7.78 -2.91
CA TYR A 87 9.56 -7.90 -2.22
C TYR A 87 9.01 -9.34 -2.17
N SER A 88 9.39 -10.17 -3.15
CA SER A 88 8.97 -11.57 -3.26
C SER A 88 9.81 -12.56 -2.44
N ASP A 89 10.94 -12.11 -1.86
CA ASP A 89 11.83 -12.96 -1.07
C ASP A 89 11.55 -12.90 0.44
N VAL A 90 10.50 -12.20 0.84
CA VAL A 90 10.11 -12.04 2.24
C VAL A 90 8.73 -12.63 2.50
N CYS A 91 8.44 -12.89 3.77
CA CYS A 91 7.19 -13.50 4.19
C CYS A 91 6.19 -12.44 4.67
N TYR A 92 4.95 -12.54 4.21
CA TYR A 92 3.86 -11.63 4.59
C TYR A 92 2.83 -12.32 5.49
N ASP A 93 3.30 -13.13 6.43
CA ASP A 93 2.42 -13.82 7.40
C ASP A 93 1.96 -12.90 8.53
N GLY A 94 0.82 -13.23 9.11
CA GLY A 94 0.24 -12.49 10.21
C GLY A 94 -0.19 -11.07 9.82
N LYS A 95 -0.14 -10.15 10.77
CA LYS A 95 -0.53 -8.76 10.55
C LYS A 95 0.64 -7.98 9.94
N VAL A 96 0.50 -7.60 8.68
CA VAL A 96 1.53 -6.90 7.91
C VAL A 96 1.07 -5.54 7.42
N TYR A 97 2.01 -4.61 7.36
CA TYR A 97 1.83 -3.25 6.86
C TYR A 97 2.78 -3.03 5.68
N LEU A 98 2.22 -2.73 4.53
CA LEU A 98 2.95 -2.43 3.29
C LEU A 98 3.02 -0.91 3.16
N ILE A 99 4.19 -0.34 3.46
CA ILE A 99 4.38 1.11 3.62
C ILE A 99 5.03 1.69 2.36
N PHE A 100 4.35 2.70 1.80
CA PHE A 100 4.78 3.42 0.60
C PHE A 100 4.96 4.90 0.91
N GLY A 101 5.99 5.50 0.31
CA GLY A 101 6.24 6.92 0.39
C GLY A 101 5.48 7.73 -0.66
N LYS A 102 5.63 9.05 -0.58
CA LYS A 102 5.04 9.97 -1.55
C LYS A 102 5.64 9.79 -2.96
N GLU A 103 4.89 10.19 -3.95
CA GLU A 103 5.19 9.91 -5.37
C GLU A 103 6.50 10.56 -5.83
N THR A 104 6.85 11.74 -5.30
CA THR A 104 8.05 12.48 -5.72
C THR A 104 9.34 11.99 -5.08
N LYS A 105 9.34 11.71 -3.77
CA LYS A 105 10.55 11.44 -3.00
C LYS A 105 10.61 10.04 -2.37
N GLY A 106 9.50 9.31 -2.37
CA GLY A 106 9.41 8.04 -1.65
C GLY A 106 9.46 8.22 -0.13
N LEU A 107 9.91 7.19 0.57
CA LEU A 107 10.05 7.20 2.02
C LEU A 107 11.32 7.97 2.46
N PRO A 108 11.29 8.64 3.62
CA PRO A 108 12.46 9.33 4.18
C PRO A 108 13.64 8.37 4.38
N GLU A 109 14.85 8.81 4.01
CA GLU A 109 16.05 7.97 4.11
C GLU A 109 16.37 7.54 5.55
N ASP A 110 16.17 8.41 6.53
CA ASP A 110 16.40 8.07 7.93
C ASP A 110 15.48 6.93 8.40
N LEU A 111 14.21 6.96 7.96
CA LEU A 111 13.26 5.89 8.24
C LEU A 111 13.71 4.57 7.60
N LEU A 112 14.18 4.61 6.36
CA LEU A 112 14.68 3.43 5.65
C LEU A 112 15.94 2.86 6.32
N ARG A 113 16.90 3.72 6.70
CA ARG A 113 18.14 3.30 7.38
C ARG A 113 17.85 2.64 8.73
N ALA A 114 16.89 3.17 9.48
CA ALA A 114 16.47 2.59 10.76
C ALA A 114 15.78 1.23 10.61
N ASN A 115 15.26 0.92 9.41
CA ASN A 115 14.50 -0.30 9.13
C ASN A 115 15.06 -1.10 7.94
N ARG A 116 16.38 -1.09 7.76
CA ARG A 116 17.06 -1.70 6.61
C ARG A 116 16.62 -3.13 6.32
N ASP A 117 16.49 -3.95 7.34
CA ASP A 117 16.14 -5.36 7.20
C ASP A 117 14.69 -5.59 6.75
N HIS A 118 13.84 -4.57 6.87
CA HIS A 118 12.45 -4.58 6.45
C HIS A 118 12.18 -3.73 5.21
N CYS A 119 13.23 -3.28 4.51
CA CYS A 119 13.10 -2.61 3.23
C CYS A 119 13.09 -3.63 2.10
N VAL A 120 12.13 -3.48 1.19
CA VAL A 120 11.96 -4.34 0.02
C VAL A 120 11.72 -3.53 -1.23
N ARG A 121 12.09 -4.10 -2.38
CA ARG A 121 11.88 -3.47 -3.68
C ARG A 121 11.12 -4.37 -4.64
N ILE A 122 10.36 -3.76 -5.52
CA ILE A 122 9.84 -4.40 -6.73
C ILE A 122 10.91 -4.29 -7.81
N PRO A 123 11.41 -5.39 -8.38
CA PRO A 123 12.44 -5.35 -9.42
C PRO A 123 11.99 -4.55 -10.65
N MET A 124 12.90 -3.78 -11.20
CA MET A 124 12.70 -3.00 -12.43
C MET A 124 13.99 -3.00 -13.25
N LEU A 125 13.89 -2.67 -14.52
CA LEU A 125 15.05 -2.37 -15.36
C LEU A 125 15.71 -1.07 -14.89
N ASP A 126 17.03 -0.96 -15.04
CA ASP A 126 17.82 0.13 -14.45
C ASP A 126 17.46 1.53 -14.96
N GLU A 127 16.92 1.63 -16.17
CA GLU A 127 16.60 2.93 -16.80
C GLU A 127 15.36 3.62 -16.22
N ILE A 128 14.55 2.90 -15.45
CA ILE A 128 13.30 3.41 -14.88
C ILE A 128 13.47 3.69 -13.39
N ARG A 129 13.07 4.88 -12.95
CA ARG A 129 13.24 5.32 -11.56
C ARG A 129 12.29 4.63 -10.58
N SER A 130 11.02 4.50 -10.96
CA SER A 130 9.98 3.95 -10.10
C SER A 130 8.76 3.54 -10.90
N LEU A 131 7.98 2.63 -10.33
CA LEU A 131 6.63 2.34 -10.81
C LEU A 131 5.65 3.41 -10.31
N ASN A 132 4.55 3.58 -11.02
CA ASN A 132 3.41 4.33 -10.48
C ASN A 132 3.03 3.76 -9.11
N LEU A 133 2.75 4.64 -8.14
CA LEU A 133 2.47 4.26 -6.75
C LEU A 133 1.31 3.28 -6.65
N SER A 134 0.21 3.51 -7.35
CA SER A 134 -0.96 2.63 -7.29
C SER A 134 -0.68 1.25 -7.88
N ASN A 135 0.15 1.17 -8.91
CA ASN A 135 0.60 -0.10 -9.49
C ASN A 135 1.50 -0.87 -8.51
N ALA A 136 2.46 -0.18 -7.88
CA ALA A 136 3.34 -0.77 -6.89
C ALA A 136 2.55 -1.32 -5.69
N ALA A 137 1.59 -0.57 -5.19
CA ALA A 137 0.73 -1.00 -4.09
C ALA A 137 -0.09 -2.25 -4.45
N ALA A 138 -0.68 -2.30 -5.66
CA ALA A 138 -1.43 -3.46 -6.14
C ALA A 138 -0.54 -4.70 -6.26
N ILE A 139 0.67 -4.56 -6.81
CA ILE A 139 1.64 -5.66 -6.93
C ILE A 139 1.98 -6.20 -5.54
N ALA A 140 2.26 -5.34 -4.58
CA ALA A 140 2.61 -5.73 -3.21
C ALA A 140 1.47 -6.46 -2.49
N VAL A 141 0.24 -5.95 -2.60
CA VAL A 141 -0.96 -6.58 -2.02
C VAL A 141 -1.17 -7.96 -2.60
N TYR A 142 -1.11 -8.10 -3.92
CA TYR A 142 -1.36 -9.39 -4.58
C TYR A 142 -0.24 -10.41 -4.32
N GLU A 143 0.99 -9.99 -4.10
CA GLU A 143 2.04 -10.91 -3.62
C GLU A 143 1.73 -11.41 -2.20
N ALA A 144 1.33 -10.54 -1.30
CA ALA A 144 0.93 -10.96 0.05
C ALA A 144 -0.27 -11.91 0.03
N LEU A 145 -1.26 -11.64 -0.81
CA LEU A 145 -2.42 -12.52 -1.02
C LEU A 145 -2.02 -13.86 -1.66
N ARG A 146 -1.12 -13.83 -2.65
CA ARG A 146 -0.61 -15.05 -3.28
C ARG A 146 0.06 -15.97 -2.27
N GLN A 147 0.86 -15.43 -1.37
CA GLN A 147 1.50 -16.21 -0.29
C GLN A 147 0.48 -16.85 0.65
N ARG A 148 -0.74 -16.31 0.73
CA ARG A 148 -1.87 -16.83 1.50
C ARG A 148 -2.84 -17.67 0.65
N ASP A 149 -2.41 -18.08 -0.55
CA ASP A 149 -3.19 -18.91 -1.49
C ASP A 149 -4.58 -18.32 -1.83
N PHE A 150 -4.72 -16.99 -1.79
CA PHE A 150 -5.97 -16.25 -2.05
C PHE A 150 -7.17 -16.76 -1.24
N GLU A 151 -6.92 -17.18 -0.01
CA GLU A 151 -7.96 -17.73 0.87
C GLU A 151 -9.16 -16.77 1.00
N GLY A 152 -10.35 -17.26 0.71
CA GLY A 152 -11.60 -16.46 0.75
C GLY A 152 -11.90 -15.65 -0.51
N PHE A 153 -11.05 -15.74 -1.54
CA PHE A 153 -11.27 -15.02 -2.80
C PHE A 153 -11.94 -15.91 -3.85
N LYS A 154 -12.70 -15.28 -4.74
CA LYS A 154 -13.20 -15.92 -5.95
C LYS A 154 -12.04 -16.08 -6.94
N THR A 155 -11.60 -17.30 -7.17
CA THR A 155 -10.43 -17.61 -8.02
C THR A 155 -10.80 -18.09 -9.42
N GLU A 156 -12.08 -18.38 -9.69
CA GLU A 156 -12.56 -18.88 -10.98
C GLU A 156 -13.73 -18.05 -11.52
N GLY A 157 -13.74 -17.89 -12.83
CA GLY A 157 -14.89 -17.33 -13.55
C GLY A 157 -15.93 -18.40 -13.90
N ASP A 158 -17.09 -17.97 -14.40
CA ASP A 158 -18.23 -18.86 -14.68
C ASP A 158 -18.45 -19.13 -16.19
N LEU A 159 -17.68 -18.45 -17.07
CA LEU A 159 -17.90 -18.50 -18.52
C LEU A 159 -17.70 -19.92 -19.10
N PHE A 160 -16.79 -20.68 -18.56
CA PHE A 160 -16.41 -22.01 -19.09
C PHE A 160 -16.92 -23.19 -18.24
N LYS A 161 -17.93 -22.94 -17.42
CA LYS A 161 -18.60 -23.98 -16.61
C LYS A 161 -19.74 -24.64 -17.36
#